data_8ce6c892084dbd7d59347da40252a7ff
#
_entry.id   8ce6c892084dbd7d59347da40252a7ff
#
_cell.length_a   1.000
_cell.length_b   1.000
_cell.length_c   1.000
_cell.angle_alpha   90.00
_cell.angle_beta   90.00
_cell.angle_gamma   90.00
#
_symmetry.space_group_name_H-M   'P 1'
#
loop_
_entity.id
_entity.type
_entity.pdbx_description
1 polymer ?
#
loop_
_entity_poly.entity_id
_entity_poly.type
_entity_poly.pdbx_seq_one_letter_code
_entity_poly.pdbx_strand_id
1 'polypeptide(L)'
;MTIPWLPAAQTAHNPQAVARILKTLPEWFGREESNAEYIHDAERLETWTVAHPETHEVVGIMLIAQHYPVEAEIHLLAVDAAFHGYGIGTSLINTFEKEARNRGIRLIQVKTLGESFFNEPYQRTRNFYQAVGFLPLEETNLWGEDTPCLIMVKAI
;
A
#
# COMPACT_ATOMS: atom_id res chain seq x y z
N MET A 1 -9.99 -8.42 21.56
CA MET A 1 -10.92 -7.28 21.49
C MET A 1 -10.76 -6.58 20.14
N THR A 2 -11.84 -6.34 19.44
CA THR A 2 -11.81 -5.67 18.15
C THR A 2 -11.82 -4.16 18.37
N ILE A 3 -10.84 -3.44 17.80
CA ILE A 3 -10.85 -1.99 17.84
C ILE A 3 -11.82 -1.52 16.75
N PRO A 4 -12.82 -0.68 17.09
CA PRO A 4 -13.76 -0.16 16.08
C PRO A 4 -13.09 0.94 15.26
N TRP A 5 -12.27 0.53 14.30
CA TRP A 5 -11.58 1.46 13.41
C TRP A 5 -12.56 2.34 12.64
N LEU A 6 -12.19 3.58 12.41
CA LEU A 6 -12.94 4.41 11.48
C LEU A 6 -12.81 3.81 10.08
N PRO A 7 -13.87 3.91 9.25
CA PRO A 7 -13.81 3.35 7.89
C PRO A 7 -12.66 3.95 7.09
N ALA A 8 -12.05 3.15 6.22
CA ALA A 8 -11.12 3.67 5.24
C ALA A 8 -11.84 4.69 4.35
N ALA A 9 -11.18 5.79 4.06
CA ALA A 9 -11.78 6.87 3.27
C ALA A 9 -10.70 7.57 2.46
N GLN A 10 -11.12 8.11 1.31
CA GLN A 10 -10.28 9.01 0.54
C GLN A 10 -10.17 10.33 1.31
N THR A 11 -8.95 10.83 1.47
CA THR A 11 -8.67 12.03 2.26
C THR A 11 -7.78 12.99 1.49
N ALA A 12 -7.57 14.18 2.05
CA ALA A 12 -6.56 15.11 1.54
C ALA A 12 -5.16 14.48 1.61
N HIS A 13 -4.25 14.99 0.80
CA HIS A 13 -2.84 14.58 0.81
C HIS A 13 -2.26 14.72 2.22
N ASN A 14 -1.45 13.76 2.63
CA ASN A 14 -0.91 13.74 4.00
C ASN A 14 0.52 13.18 4.03
N PRO A 15 1.50 13.91 3.48
CA PRO A 15 2.89 13.46 3.49
C PRO A 15 3.46 13.28 4.89
N GLN A 16 2.97 14.04 5.89
CA GLN A 16 3.42 13.90 7.26
C GLN A 16 3.05 12.53 7.84
N ALA A 17 1.85 12.03 7.56
CA ALA A 17 1.44 10.70 7.98
C ALA A 17 2.29 9.61 7.32
N VAL A 18 2.61 9.78 6.03
CA VAL A 18 3.53 8.85 5.33
C VAL A 18 4.87 8.83 6.05
N ALA A 19 5.47 9.99 6.29
CA ALA A 19 6.78 10.07 6.95
C ALA A 19 6.76 9.38 8.33
N ARG A 20 5.73 9.60 9.12
CA ARG A 20 5.61 9.03 10.47
C ARG A 20 5.42 7.52 10.42
N ILE A 21 4.54 7.03 9.55
CA ILE A 21 4.26 5.59 9.47
C ILE A 21 5.47 4.82 8.94
N LEU A 22 6.16 5.33 7.90
CA LEU A 22 7.32 4.65 7.36
C LEU A 22 8.44 4.48 8.39
N LYS A 23 8.59 5.41 9.34
CA LYS A 23 9.56 5.28 10.44
C LYS A 23 9.26 4.10 11.36
N THR A 24 8.01 3.65 11.42
CA THR A 24 7.63 2.48 12.22
C THR A 24 7.94 1.17 11.51
N LEU A 25 8.36 1.22 10.23
CA LEU A 25 8.48 0.06 9.34
C LEU A 25 9.89 -0.06 8.74
N PRO A 26 10.97 -0.04 9.55
CA PRO A 26 12.33 -0.06 9.00
C PRO A 26 12.68 -1.35 8.25
N GLU A 27 11.99 -2.46 8.54
CA GLU A 27 12.22 -3.73 7.86
C GLU A 27 11.79 -3.71 6.39
N TRP A 28 10.82 -2.85 6.04
CA TRP A 28 10.34 -2.67 4.66
C TRP A 28 10.87 -1.39 4.03
N PHE A 29 10.99 -0.33 4.80
CA PHE A 29 11.28 1.03 4.33
C PHE A 29 12.56 1.56 4.98
N GLY A 30 13.65 0.79 4.85
CA GLY A 30 14.93 1.13 5.45
C GLY A 30 15.79 2.12 4.67
N ARG A 31 15.38 2.49 3.46
CA ARG A 31 16.15 3.41 2.60
C ARG A 31 15.56 4.81 2.67
N GLU A 32 16.32 5.76 3.23
CA GLU A 32 15.87 7.14 3.37
C GLU A 32 15.53 7.79 2.03
N GLU A 33 16.29 7.50 0.99
CA GLU A 33 16.04 8.04 -0.35
C GLU A 33 14.68 7.61 -0.91
N SER A 34 14.36 6.32 -0.77
CA SER A 34 13.07 5.79 -1.21
C SER A 34 11.93 6.35 -0.38
N ASN A 35 12.14 6.50 0.92
CA ASN A 35 11.15 7.08 1.83
C ASN A 35 10.86 8.53 1.47
N ALA A 36 11.91 9.30 1.14
CA ALA A 36 11.74 10.69 0.70
C ALA A 36 10.92 10.78 -0.58
N GLU A 37 11.09 9.84 -1.52
CA GLU A 37 10.29 9.78 -2.74
C GLU A 37 8.81 9.51 -2.42
N TYR A 38 8.51 8.57 -1.52
CA TYR A 38 7.14 8.29 -1.11
C TYR A 38 6.50 9.51 -0.43
N ILE A 39 7.24 10.20 0.42
CA ILE A 39 6.75 11.41 1.10
C ILE A 39 6.45 12.50 0.06
N HIS A 40 7.34 12.67 -0.91
CA HIS A 40 7.14 13.62 -2.01
C HIS A 40 5.92 13.24 -2.86
N ASP A 41 5.80 11.98 -3.22
CA ASP A 41 4.66 11.49 -4.01
C ASP A 41 3.32 11.67 -3.27
N ALA A 42 3.34 11.61 -1.94
CA ALA A 42 2.16 11.83 -1.12
C ALA A 42 1.60 13.26 -1.21
N GLU A 43 2.37 14.20 -1.74
CA GLU A 43 1.91 15.58 -1.94
C GLU A 43 0.94 15.68 -3.13
N ARG A 44 0.93 14.69 -4.03
CA ARG A 44 0.15 14.76 -5.28
C ARG A 44 -0.71 13.53 -5.58
N LEU A 45 -0.40 12.36 -5.01
CA LEU A 45 -1.16 11.15 -5.33
C LEU A 45 -2.43 11.04 -4.50
N GLU A 46 -3.44 10.42 -5.10
CA GLU A 46 -4.69 10.11 -4.41
C GLU A 46 -4.40 9.33 -3.14
N THR A 47 -5.00 9.76 -2.04
CA THR A 47 -4.69 9.27 -0.70
C THR A 47 -5.92 8.67 -0.03
N TRP A 48 -5.76 7.46 0.51
CA TRP A 48 -6.76 6.77 1.30
C TRP A 48 -6.18 6.49 2.69
N THR A 49 -6.96 6.71 3.74
CA THR A 49 -6.47 6.55 5.11
C THR A 49 -7.47 5.82 6.00
N VAL A 50 -6.92 5.22 7.06
CA VAL A 50 -7.68 4.76 8.23
C VAL A 50 -7.12 5.51 9.44
N ALA A 51 -8.00 6.09 10.25
CA ALA A 51 -7.61 6.83 11.45
C ALA A 51 -8.01 6.06 12.71
N HIS A 52 -7.24 6.30 13.77
CA HIS A 52 -7.55 5.74 15.10
C HIS A 52 -8.85 6.38 15.62
N PRO A 53 -9.80 5.59 16.13
CA PRO A 53 -11.11 6.13 16.51
C PRO A 53 -11.08 7.11 17.67
N GLU A 54 -10.08 7.02 18.56
CA GLU A 54 -9.98 7.91 19.73
C GLU A 54 -9.09 9.11 19.47
N THR A 55 -7.90 8.88 18.88
CA THR A 55 -6.90 9.94 18.68
C THR A 55 -7.06 10.67 17.36
N HIS A 56 -7.79 10.07 16.41
CA HIS A 56 -7.91 10.54 15.02
C HIS A 56 -6.59 10.57 14.25
N GLU A 57 -5.54 9.98 14.81
CA GLU A 57 -4.26 9.87 14.12
C GLU A 57 -4.35 8.84 13.00
N VAL A 58 -3.78 9.14 11.85
CA VAL A 58 -3.75 8.21 10.72
C VAL A 58 -2.84 7.03 11.07
N VAL A 59 -3.38 5.83 11.00
CA VAL A 59 -2.67 4.58 11.32
C VAL A 59 -2.44 3.70 10.10
N GLY A 60 -3.14 3.96 9.00
CA GLY A 60 -2.92 3.28 7.73
C GLY A 60 -3.09 4.27 6.59
N ILE A 61 -2.26 4.13 5.56
CA ILE A 61 -2.28 5.03 4.42
C ILE A 61 -1.99 4.26 3.14
N MET A 62 -2.68 4.64 2.07
CA MET A 62 -2.49 4.05 0.76
C MET A 62 -2.47 5.17 -0.28
N LEU A 63 -1.45 5.16 -1.13
CA LEU A 63 -1.31 6.08 -2.25
C LEU A 63 -1.65 5.36 -3.54
N ILE A 64 -2.46 5.99 -4.37
CA ILE A 64 -2.92 5.43 -5.65
C ILE A 64 -2.36 6.25 -6.79
N ALA A 65 -1.74 5.58 -7.75
CA ALA A 65 -1.37 6.15 -9.04
C ALA A 65 -2.26 5.53 -10.12
N GLN A 66 -2.58 6.29 -11.15
CA GLN A 66 -3.40 5.81 -12.25
C GLN A 66 -2.69 6.09 -13.56
N HIS A 67 -2.38 5.05 -14.33
CA HIS A 67 -1.65 5.16 -15.59
C HIS A 67 -2.57 5.13 -16.81
N TYR A 68 -3.69 4.40 -16.70
CA TYR A 68 -4.73 4.30 -17.74
C TYR A 68 -6.11 4.35 -17.08
N PRO A 69 -7.16 4.72 -17.83
CA PRO A 69 -8.51 4.79 -17.26
C PRO A 69 -9.02 3.48 -16.67
N VAL A 70 -8.54 2.32 -17.16
CA VAL A 70 -9.03 1.00 -16.75
C VAL A 70 -8.19 0.36 -15.63
N GLU A 71 -7.09 1.01 -15.21
CA GLU A 71 -6.23 0.43 -14.17
C GLU A 71 -5.90 1.45 -13.09
N ALA A 72 -5.48 0.94 -11.93
CA ALA A 72 -4.87 1.73 -10.86
C ALA A 72 -3.70 0.97 -10.28
N GLU A 73 -2.75 1.70 -9.72
CA GLU A 73 -1.61 1.12 -9.02
C GLU A 73 -1.64 1.52 -7.56
N ILE A 74 -1.51 0.54 -6.67
CA ILE A 74 -1.19 0.81 -5.27
C ILE A 74 0.29 1.17 -5.23
N HIS A 75 0.57 2.47 -5.19
CA HIS A 75 1.94 2.99 -5.18
C HIS A 75 2.61 2.79 -3.83
N LEU A 76 1.84 2.92 -2.77
CA LEU A 76 2.27 2.70 -1.39
C LEU A 76 1.09 2.18 -0.58
N LEU A 77 1.32 1.19 0.24
CA LEU A 77 0.40 0.75 1.29
C LEU A 77 1.22 0.55 2.55
N ALA A 78 0.92 1.30 3.59
CA ALA A 78 1.66 1.24 4.83
C ALA A 78 0.73 1.36 6.02
N VAL A 79 0.91 0.48 7.00
CA VAL A 79 0.17 0.46 8.25
C VAL A 79 1.16 0.58 9.40
N ASP A 80 0.89 1.47 10.35
CA ASP A 80 1.70 1.65 11.55
C ASP A 80 1.96 0.29 12.20
N ALA A 81 3.22 0.02 12.55
CA ALA A 81 3.64 -1.27 13.09
C ALA A 81 2.85 -1.67 14.35
N ALA A 82 2.43 -0.69 15.15
CA ALA A 82 1.65 -0.93 16.37
C ALA A 82 0.26 -1.51 16.09
N PHE A 83 -0.23 -1.39 14.86
CA PHE A 83 -1.60 -1.78 14.50
C PHE A 83 -1.65 -2.84 13.39
N HIS A 84 -0.57 -3.59 13.18
CA HIS A 84 -0.59 -4.72 12.28
C HIS A 84 -1.52 -5.83 12.81
N GLY A 85 -2.14 -6.58 11.91
CA GLY A 85 -3.01 -7.70 12.28
C GLY A 85 -4.45 -7.32 12.60
N TYR A 86 -4.84 -6.06 12.41
CA TYR A 86 -6.21 -5.59 12.67
C TYR A 86 -7.05 -5.42 11.40
N GLY A 87 -6.53 -5.81 10.24
CA GLY A 87 -7.27 -5.73 8.98
C GLY A 87 -7.30 -4.35 8.34
N ILE A 88 -6.44 -3.43 8.76
CA ILE A 88 -6.41 -2.05 8.24
C ILE A 88 -6.04 -2.04 6.76
N GLY A 89 -4.99 -2.78 6.37
CA GLY A 89 -4.59 -2.87 4.96
C GLY A 89 -5.68 -3.45 4.07
N THR A 90 -6.35 -4.50 4.55
CA THR A 90 -7.48 -5.12 3.84
C THR A 90 -8.63 -4.13 3.67
N SER A 91 -8.92 -3.37 4.71
CA SER A 91 -9.97 -2.34 4.66
C SER A 91 -9.67 -1.26 3.63
N LEU A 92 -8.41 -0.80 3.56
CA LEU A 92 -7.99 0.19 2.57
C LEU A 92 -8.20 -0.34 1.15
N ILE A 93 -7.74 -1.54 0.87
CA ILE A 93 -7.86 -2.14 -0.46
C ILE A 93 -9.34 -2.35 -0.82
N ASN A 94 -10.12 -2.96 0.06
CA ASN A 94 -11.54 -3.25 -0.23
C ASN A 94 -12.34 -1.98 -0.45
N THR A 95 -12.11 -0.95 0.32
CA THR A 95 -12.83 0.32 0.18
C THR A 95 -12.46 1.00 -1.14
N PHE A 96 -11.17 1.03 -1.48
CA PHE A 96 -10.73 1.56 -2.76
C PHE A 96 -11.30 0.77 -3.94
N GLU A 97 -11.35 -0.56 -3.86
CA GLU A 97 -11.91 -1.39 -4.95
C GLU A 97 -13.34 -1.02 -5.29
N LYS A 98 -14.16 -0.73 -4.30
CA LYS A 98 -15.54 -0.31 -4.53
C LYS A 98 -15.60 0.97 -5.34
N GLU A 99 -14.80 1.96 -4.97
CA GLU A 99 -14.73 3.22 -5.71
C GLU A 99 -14.10 3.00 -7.10
N ALA A 100 -13.09 2.17 -7.20
CA ALA A 100 -12.43 1.86 -8.46
C ALA A 100 -13.43 1.26 -9.48
N ARG A 101 -14.27 0.32 -9.03
CA ARG A 101 -15.33 -0.25 -9.88
C ARG A 101 -16.29 0.83 -10.37
N ASN A 102 -16.66 1.76 -9.50
CA ASN A 102 -17.56 2.88 -9.87
C ASN A 102 -16.92 3.77 -10.93
N ARG A 103 -15.59 3.86 -10.95
CA ARG A 103 -14.84 4.66 -11.94
C ARG A 103 -14.55 3.91 -13.24
N GLY A 104 -14.94 2.64 -13.35
CA GLY A 104 -14.63 1.82 -14.51
C GLY A 104 -13.25 1.19 -14.50
N ILE A 105 -12.55 1.21 -13.38
CA ILE A 105 -11.26 0.53 -13.22
C ILE A 105 -11.52 -0.97 -13.13
N ARG A 106 -10.74 -1.75 -13.87
CA ARG A 106 -10.91 -3.20 -13.99
C ARG A 106 -9.70 -3.99 -13.52
N LEU A 107 -8.57 -3.33 -13.32
CA LEU A 107 -7.32 -3.95 -12.91
C LEU A 107 -6.63 -3.07 -11.89
N ILE A 108 -6.15 -3.70 -10.81
CA ILE A 108 -5.28 -3.04 -9.84
C ILE A 108 -3.95 -3.76 -9.83
N GLN A 109 -2.85 -3.00 -9.87
CA GLN A 109 -1.51 -3.56 -9.76
C GLN A 109 -0.82 -3.06 -8.49
N VAL A 110 0.15 -3.83 -8.03
CA VAL A 110 1.07 -3.44 -6.97
C VAL A 110 2.44 -4.00 -7.31
N LYS A 111 3.49 -3.25 -6.96
CA LYS A 111 4.87 -3.69 -7.08
C LYS A 111 5.44 -3.93 -5.70
N THR A 112 6.09 -5.06 -5.51
CA THR A 112 6.70 -5.43 -4.23
C THR A 112 7.99 -6.20 -4.48
N LEU A 113 8.78 -6.44 -3.43
CA LEU A 113 10.02 -7.18 -3.57
C LEU A 113 9.72 -8.64 -3.92
N GLY A 114 10.35 -9.13 -4.99
CA GLY A 114 10.14 -10.49 -5.49
C GLY A 114 10.83 -11.55 -4.63
N GLU A 115 10.31 -12.77 -4.71
CA GLU A 115 10.79 -13.90 -3.90
C GLU A 115 12.18 -14.41 -4.29
N SER A 116 12.70 -14.02 -5.46
CA SER A 116 14.06 -14.39 -5.85
C SER A 116 15.13 -13.75 -4.94
N PHE A 117 14.75 -12.70 -4.19
CA PHE A 117 15.55 -12.16 -3.10
C PHE A 117 14.85 -12.55 -1.79
N PHE A 118 15.49 -13.42 -1.00
CA PHE A 118 14.90 -13.85 0.26
C PHE A 118 14.83 -12.70 1.26
N ASN A 119 13.63 -12.41 1.76
CA ASN A 119 13.38 -11.37 2.76
C ASN A 119 12.06 -11.69 3.47
N GLU A 120 12.13 -12.04 4.74
CA GLU A 120 10.95 -12.47 5.49
C GLU A 120 9.85 -11.40 5.59
N PRO A 121 10.13 -10.12 5.90
CA PRO A 121 9.09 -9.09 5.91
C PRO A 121 8.33 -9.00 4.59
N TYR A 122 9.04 -9.05 3.47
CA TYR A 122 8.38 -9.00 2.16
C TYR A 122 7.68 -10.30 1.79
N GLN A 123 8.09 -11.44 2.34
CA GLN A 123 7.32 -12.67 2.20
C GLN A 123 5.93 -12.51 2.84
N ARG A 124 5.88 -11.88 4.01
CA ARG A 124 4.59 -11.56 4.67
C ARG A 124 3.76 -10.61 3.83
N THR A 125 4.40 -9.64 3.18
CA THR A 125 3.71 -8.70 2.29
C THR A 125 3.13 -9.41 1.08
N ARG A 126 3.89 -10.28 0.43
CA ARG A 126 3.38 -11.06 -0.71
C ARG A 126 2.20 -11.95 -0.30
N ASN A 127 2.31 -12.60 0.87
CA ASN A 127 1.22 -13.41 1.41
C ASN A 127 -0.04 -12.58 1.65
N PHE A 128 0.12 -11.37 2.15
CA PHE A 128 -0.99 -10.44 2.35
C PHE A 128 -1.69 -10.12 1.02
N TYR A 129 -0.92 -9.74 -0.01
CA TYR A 129 -1.50 -9.42 -1.30
C TYR A 129 -2.19 -10.63 -1.93
N GLN A 130 -1.61 -11.82 -1.81
CA GLN A 130 -2.26 -13.04 -2.30
C GLN A 130 -3.58 -13.30 -1.55
N ALA A 131 -3.59 -13.11 -0.24
CA ALA A 131 -4.80 -13.31 0.56
C ALA A 131 -5.94 -12.36 0.17
N VAL A 132 -5.63 -11.16 -0.29
CA VAL A 132 -6.66 -10.21 -0.75
C VAL A 132 -6.92 -10.30 -2.26
N GLY A 133 -6.36 -11.30 -2.93
CA GLY A 133 -6.75 -11.66 -4.30
C GLY A 133 -5.77 -11.26 -5.40
N PHE A 134 -4.58 -10.75 -5.06
CA PHE A 134 -3.58 -10.43 -6.07
C PHE A 134 -2.83 -11.69 -6.51
N LEU A 135 -2.51 -11.75 -7.79
CA LEU A 135 -1.73 -12.82 -8.40
C LEU A 135 -0.40 -12.29 -8.90
N PRO A 136 0.69 -13.05 -8.75
CA PRO A 136 1.98 -12.63 -9.31
C PRO A 136 1.93 -12.66 -10.83
N LEU A 137 2.41 -11.60 -11.45
CA LEU A 137 2.48 -11.49 -12.91
C LEU A 137 3.88 -11.80 -13.43
N GLU A 138 4.88 -11.04 -12.97
CA GLU A 138 6.28 -11.27 -13.33
C GLU A 138 7.23 -10.51 -12.40
N GLU A 139 8.47 -11.00 -12.29
CA GLU A 139 9.56 -10.24 -11.72
C GLU A 139 10.29 -9.48 -12.82
N THR A 140 10.63 -8.22 -12.55
CA THR A 140 11.35 -7.36 -13.45
C THR A 140 12.61 -6.81 -12.78
N ASN A 141 13.48 -6.18 -13.57
CA ASN A 141 14.65 -5.47 -13.05
C ASN A 141 14.43 -3.96 -12.94
N LEU A 142 13.17 -3.52 -12.87
CA LEU A 142 12.82 -2.11 -12.78
C LEU A 142 13.56 -1.38 -11.65
N TRP A 143 13.82 -2.06 -10.54
CA TRP A 143 14.51 -1.50 -9.37
C TRP A 143 16.01 -1.83 -9.33
N GLY A 144 16.57 -2.33 -10.43
CA GLY A 144 17.96 -2.75 -10.53
C GLY A 144 18.11 -4.27 -10.44
N GLU A 145 19.32 -4.76 -10.76
CA GLU A 145 19.57 -6.21 -10.83
C GLU A 145 19.50 -6.90 -9.48
N ASP A 146 19.85 -6.20 -8.40
CA ASP A 146 19.89 -6.78 -7.06
C ASP A 146 18.58 -6.66 -6.30
N THR A 147 17.58 -5.99 -6.87
CA THR A 147 16.30 -5.72 -6.21
C THR A 147 15.16 -6.14 -7.15
N PRO A 148 14.78 -7.42 -7.13
CA PRO A 148 13.73 -7.89 -8.03
C PRO A 148 12.40 -7.22 -7.72
N CYS A 149 11.76 -6.67 -8.76
CA CYS A 149 10.47 -6.03 -8.68
C CYS A 149 9.39 -7.01 -9.13
N LEU A 150 8.59 -7.50 -8.20
CA LEU A 150 7.45 -8.35 -8.54
C LEU A 150 6.23 -7.49 -8.78
N ILE A 151 5.64 -7.64 -9.96
CA ILE A 151 4.35 -7.04 -10.28
C ILE A 151 3.27 -8.05 -9.93
N MET A 152 2.31 -7.64 -9.10
CA MET A 152 1.14 -8.43 -8.78
C MET A 152 -0.10 -7.69 -9.27
N VAL A 153 -1.11 -8.43 -9.71
CA VAL A 153 -2.32 -7.85 -10.31
C VAL A 153 -3.57 -8.50 -9.74
N LYS A 154 -4.64 -7.73 -9.70
CA LYS A 154 -5.98 -8.19 -9.31
C LYS A 154 -7.01 -7.65 -10.29
N ALA A 155 -7.80 -8.54 -10.88
CA ALA A 155 -8.97 -8.14 -11.68
C ALA A 155 -10.13 -7.83 -10.73
N ILE A 156 -10.81 -6.73 -10.98
CA ILE A 156 -11.94 -6.30 -10.14
C ILE A 156 -13.20 -6.05 -10.95
#